data_bd5a1cd6a2f02af92017317fac90be6f
#
_entry.id   bd5a1cd6a2f02af92017317fac90be6f
#
_cell.length_a   1.000
_cell.length_b   1.000
_cell.length_c   1.000
_cell.angle_alpha   90.00
_cell.angle_beta   90.00
_cell.angle_gamma   90.00
#
_symmetry.space_group_name_H-M   'P 1'
#
loop_
_entity.id
_entity.type
_entity.pdbx_description
1 polymer ?
#
loop_
_entity_poly.entity_id
_entity_poly.type
_entity_poly.pdbx_seq_one_letter_code
_entity_poly.pdbx_strand_id
1 'polypeptide(L)'
;MSVKINMKKSLFLFLLFALQTIAVFSQKLQVESFKIAESDISAQTQPRKDLNDRNCALVKVQFVGAISEVEGNVVKPLVNHGNETWVYMPQGSRQLKLLTQSYLPVMVTFADYGVEKLESNRTYVLVLVKPSVQNEPVDAGGNFYAISVLPKDAKVTVDGVLQESSSDGEYSAMLPYGTHTYKVEAGGYISKSGSF
;
A
#
# COMPACT_ATOMS: atom_id res chain seq x y z
N MET A 1 -25.18 -20.73 -51.53
CA MET A 1 -23.82 -20.47 -51.00
C MET A 1 -23.92 -20.47 -49.47
N SER A 2 -23.53 -21.59 -48.83
CA SER A 2 -23.77 -21.78 -47.39
C SER A 2 -22.47 -21.49 -46.65
N VAL A 3 -22.44 -20.43 -45.84
CA VAL A 3 -21.30 -20.07 -45.01
C VAL A 3 -21.36 -20.90 -43.75
N LYS A 4 -20.53 -21.93 -43.62
CA LYS A 4 -20.30 -22.65 -42.35
C LYS A 4 -19.40 -21.82 -41.47
N ILE A 5 -19.96 -21.11 -40.53
CA ILE A 5 -19.21 -20.44 -39.47
C ILE A 5 -18.68 -21.50 -38.50
N ASN A 6 -17.36 -21.62 -38.40
CA ASN A 6 -16.67 -22.59 -37.58
C ASN A 6 -16.70 -22.18 -36.11
N MET A 7 -17.81 -22.49 -35.42
CA MET A 7 -18.10 -22.10 -34.02
C MET A 7 -17.01 -22.54 -33.00
N LYS A 8 -16.23 -23.56 -33.33
CA LYS A 8 -15.19 -24.06 -32.42
C LYS A 8 -14.00 -23.09 -32.25
N LYS A 9 -13.65 -22.36 -33.29
CA LYS A 9 -12.55 -21.35 -33.23
C LYS A 9 -12.99 -20.06 -32.48
N SER A 10 -14.26 -19.68 -32.61
CA SER A 10 -14.81 -18.52 -31.90
C SER A 10 -14.94 -18.77 -30.40
N LEU A 11 -15.31 -19.98 -30.00
CA LEU A 11 -15.40 -20.37 -28.58
C LEU A 11 -14.03 -20.42 -27.91
N PHE A 12 -12.99 -20.84 -28.62
CA PHE A 12 -11.61 -20.88 -28.12
C PHE A 12 -11.01 -19.48 -27.95
N LEU A 13 -11.35 -18.55 -28.86
CA LEU A 13 -10.92 -17.15 -28.76
C LEU A 13 -11.62 -16.44 -27.59
N PHE A 14 -12.89 -16.76 -27.31
CA PHE A 14 -13.64 -16.20 -26.18
C PHE A 14 -13.15 -16.75 -24.84
N LEU A 15 -12.72 -18.01 -24.79
CA LEU A 15 -12.14 -18.63 -23.58
C LEU A 15 -10.75 -18.07 -23.27
N LEU A 16 -9.97 -17.68 -24.29
CA LEU A 16 -8.65 -17.07 -24.11
C LEU A 16 -8.73 -15.63 -23.58
N PHE A 17 -9.84 -14.93 -23.85
CA PHE A 17 -10.07 -13.57 -23.36
C PHE A 17 -10.56 -13.53 -21.90
N ALA A 18 -11.14 -14.64 -21.41
CA ALA A 18 -11.64 -14.76 -20.03
C ALA A 18 -10.55 -15.06 -19.00
N LEU A 19 -9.31 -15.33 -19.42
CA LEU A 19 -8.17 -15.60 -18.51
C LEU A 19 -7.27 -14.39 -18.29
N GLN A 20 -7.77 -13.17 -18.47
CA GLN A 20 -7.09 -12.01 -17.93
C GLN A 20 -7.34 -11.99 -16.42
N THR A 21 -6.52 -12.72 -15.70
CA THR A 21 -6.41 -12.59 -14.25
C THR A 21 -5.94 -11.16 -13.96
N ILE A 22 -6.89 -10.32 -13.57
CA ILE A 22 -6.56 -9.03 -12.98
C ILE A 22 -5.79 -9.38 -11.69
N ALA A 23 -4.48 -9.23 -11.70
CA ALA A 23 -3.68 -9.29 -10.50
C ALA A 23 -4.09 -8.11 -9.63
N VAL A 24 -5.05 -8.34 -8.75
CA VAL A 24 -5.38 -7.37 -7.70
C VAL A 24 -4.22 -7.38 -6.73
N PHE A 25 -3.31 -6.42 -6.88
CA PHE A 25 -2.28 -6.17 -5.88
C PHE A 25 -2.98 -5.68 -4.61
N SER A 26 -3.23 -6.60 -3.70
CA SER A 26 -3.73 -6.26 -2.38
C SER A 26 -2.56 -5.69 -1.57
N GLN A 27 -2.55 -4.37 -1.42
CA GLN A 27 -1.52 -3.65 -0.67
C GLN A 27 -1.70 -3.86 0.84
N LYS A 28 -0.59 -3.94 1.57
CA LYS A 28 -0.57 -4.07 3.03
C LYS A 28 -0.26 -2.70 3.64
N LEU A 29 -1.09 -2.26 4.61
CA LEU A 29 -0.79 -1.06 5.39
C LEU A 29 0.51 -1.25 6.18
N GLN A 30 1.24 -0.16 6.37
CA GLN A 30 2.43 -0.12 7.20
C GLN A 30 2.10 0.48 8.56
N VAL A 31 2.70 -0.06 9.60
CA VAL A 31 2.68 0.54 10.92
C VAL A 31 3.83 1.55 10.99
N GLU A 32 3.49 2.83 11.02
CA GLU A 32 4.48 3.90 11.14
C GLU A 32 5.03 3.98 12.56
N SER A 33 4.15 3.89 13.55
CA SER A 33 4.55 3.91 14.94
C SER A 33 3.52 3.28 15.86
N PHE A 34 3.98 2.72 16.97
CA PHE A 34 3.18 2.35 18.12
C PHE A 34 3.90 2.79 19.39
N LYS A 35 3.27 3.62 20.21
CA LYS A 35 3.92 4.18 21.40
C LYS A 35 2.92 4.54 22.50
N ILE A 36 3.40 4.62 23.72
CA ILE A 36 2.63 5.18 24.85
C ILE A 36 2.46 6.69 24.64
N ALA A 37 1.24 7.17 24.86
CA ALA A 37 0.92 8.60 24.90
C ALA A 37 0.89 9.07 26.36
N GLU A 38 2.05 9.43 26.90
CA GLU A 38 2.23 9.73 28.32
C GLU A 38 1.33 10.86 28.84
N SER A 39 1.05 11.86 28.03
CA SER A 39 0.17 13.00 28.38
C SER A 39 -1.30 12.76 28.10
N ASP A 40 -1.66 11.64 27.47
CA ASP A 40 -3.04 11.35 27.10
C ASP A 40 -3.73 10.49 28.17
N ILE A 41 -4.59 11.13 28.93
CA ILE A 41 -5.33 10.53 30.04
C ILE A 41 -6.68 9.92 29.61
N SER A 42 -6.95 9.77 28.30
CA SER A 42 -8.25 9.29 27.81
C SER A 42 -8.64 7.91 28.36
N ALA A 43 -7.66 7.00 28.53
CA ALA A 43 -7.91 5.69 29.13
C ALA A 43 -8.43 5.78 30.59
N GLN A 44 -8.10 6.86 31.30
CA GLN A 44 -8.51 7.10 32.69
C GLN A 44 -9.83 7.88 32.77
N THR A 45 -10.05 8.84 31.88
CA THR A 45 -11.23 9.71 31.87
C THR A 45 -12.43 9.05 31.20
N GLN A 46 -12.20 8.10 30.29
CA GLN A 46 -13.21 7.32 29.60
C GLN A 46 -12.89 5.82 29.73
N PRO A 47 -12.84 5.28 30.96
CA PRO A 47 -12.42 3.90 31.16
C PRO A 47 -13.45 2.91 30.65
N ARG A 48 -12.96 1.78 30.14
CA ARG A 48 -13.77 0.57 29.95
C ARG A 48 -13.16 -0.59 30.72
N LYS A 49 -14.02 -1.48 31.16
CA LYS A 49 -13.61 -2.65 31.91
C LYS A 49 -13.64 -3.90 31.06
N ASP A 50 -12.73 -4.79 31.37
CA ASP A 50 -12.68 -6.13 30.79
C ASP A 50 -13.69 -7.07 31.54
N LEU A 51 -13.72 -8.33 31.13
CA LEU A 51 -14.59 -9.35 31.75
C LEU A 51 -14.23 -9.65 33.21
N ASN A 52 -13.07 -9.20 33.70
CA ASN A 52 -12.62 -9.36 35.08
C ASN A 52 -12.80 -8.07 35.89
N ASP A 53 -13.63 -7.14 35.42
CA ASP A 53 -13.90 -5.83 36.03
C ASP A 53 -12.64 -4.93 36.20
N ARG A 54 -11.57 -5.18 35.40
CA ARG A 54 -10.35 -4.38 35.40
C ARG A 54 -10.40 -3.34 34.30
N ASN A 55 -9.85 -2.17 34.58
CA ASN A 55 -9.74 -1.12 33.55
C ASN A 55 -8.83 -1.55 32.41
N CYS A 56 -9.30 -1.33 31.20
CA CYS A 56 -8.53 -1.61 29.97
C CYS A 56 -7.44 -0.57 29.72
N ALA A 57 -6.51 -0.91 28.89
CA ALA A 57 -5.73 0.03 28.09
C ALA A 57 -6.58 0.57 26.94
N LEU A 58 -6.25 1.76 26.46
CA LEU A 58 -6.83 2.35 25.25
C LEU A 58 -5.79 2.42 24.16
N VAL A 59 -6.04 1.80 23.02
CA VAL A 59 -5.25 1.95 21.81
C VAL A 59 -6.02 2.84 20.84
N LYS A 60 -5.48 4.03 20.56
CA LYS A 60 -5.99 4.96 19.54
C LYS A 60 -5.33 4.65 18.20
N VAL A 61 -6.10 4.06 17.29
CA VAL A 61 -5.63 3.72 15.95
C VAL A 61 -5.89 4.90 15.03
N GLN A 62 -4.83 5.57 14.60
CA GLN A 62 -4.87 6.68 13.65
C GLN A 62 -4.65 6.15 12.24
N PHE A 63 -5.66 6.32 11.39
CA PHE A 63 -5.64 5.87 10.01
C PHE A 63 -6.53 6.75 9.13
N VAL A 64 -6.01 7.20 8.00
CA VAL A 64 -6.80 7.90 6.98
C VAL A 64 -7.54 6.87 6.11
N GLY A 65 -8.61 6.33 6.67
CA GLY A 65 -9.44 5.28 6.08
C GLY A 65 -10.34 4.64 7.15
N ALA A 66 -11.16 3.68 6.75
CA ALA A 66 -12.03 2.98 7.67
C ALA A 66 -11.40 1.67 8.17
N ILE A 67 -11.32 1.52 9.49
CA ILE A 67 -11.07 0.23 10.14
C ILE A 67 -12.42 -0.50 10.17
N SER A 68 -12.52 -1.62 9.46
CA SER A 68 -13.75 -2.41 9.41
C SER A 68 -13.91 -3.30 10.62
N GLU A 69 -12.81 -3.88 11.10
CA GLU A 69 -12.82 -4.74 12.27
C GLU A 69 -11.44 -4.74 12.96
N VAL A 70 -11.47 -5.04 14.27
CA VAL A 70 -10.27 -5.30 15.06
C VAL A 70 -10.45 -6.66 15.73
N GLU A 71 -9.50 -7.56 15.48
CA GLU A 71 -9.42 -8.88 16.08
C GLU A 71 -8.34 -8.93 17.17
N GLY A 72 -8.56 -9.79 18.14
CA GLY A 72 -7.69 -9.99 19.28
C GLY A 72 -8.43 -9.85 20.58
N ASN A 73 -7.72 -9.60 21.67
CA ASN A 73 -8.33 -9.40 22.98
C ASN A 73 -8.87 -7.97 23.08
N VAL A 74 -10.07 -7.73 22.53
CA VAL A 74 -10.68 -6.41 22.37
C VAL A 74 -12.01 -6.33 23.07
N VAL A 75 -12.25 -5.26 23.82
CA VAL A 75 -13.54 -4.93 24.44
C VAL A 75 -14.36 -4.08 23.48
N LYS A 76 -15.38 -4.67 22.91
CA LYS A 76 -16.29 -4.00 21.96
C LYS A 76 -17.37 -3.19 22.68
N PRO A 77 -18.03 -2.20 22.02
CA PRO A 77 -17.82 -1.79 20.62
C PRO A 77 -16.58 -0.90 20.44
N LEU A 78 -16.06 -0.85 19.20
CA LEU A 78 -15.08 0.16 18.82
C LEU A 78 -15.74 1.55 18.84
N VAL A 79 -14.95 2.59 19.10
CA VAL A 79 -15.43 3.98 19.05
C VAL A 79 -14.68 4.73 17.97
N ASN A 80 -15.41 5.29 17.02
CA ASN A 80 -14.82 6.02 15.90
C ASN A 80 -14.88 7.54 16.14
N HIS A 81 -13.74 8.20 16.01
CA HIS A 81 -13.58 9.64 16.12
C HIS A 81 -12.92 10.18 14.82
N GLY A 82 -13.67 10.11 13.71
CA GLY A 82 -13.15 10.51 12.40
C GLY A 82 -12.01 9.59 11.93
N ASN A 83 -10.79 10.11 11.86
CA ASN A 83 -9.61 9.34 11.46
C ASN A 83 -8.96 8.55 12.60
N GLU A 84 -9.58 8.50 13.76
CA GLU A 84 -9.10 7.79 14.93
C GLU A 84 -10.13 6.77 15.40
N THR A 85 -9.72 5.52 15.56
CA THR A 85 -10.56 4.44 16.13
C THR A 85 -10.00 4.05 17.48
N TRP A 86 -10.84 4.13 18.50
CA TRP A 86 -10.50 3.74 19.86
C TRP A 86 -10.78 2.27 20.10
N VAL A 87 -9.75 1.56 20.51
CA VAL A 87 -9.76 0.12 20.77
C VAL A 87 -9.38 -0.12 22.22
N TYR A 88 -10.35 -0.57 23.02
CA TYR A 88 -10.09 -0.93 24.42
C TYR A 88 -9.64 -2.38 24.51
N MET A 89 -8.51 -2.60 25.17
CA MET A 89 -7.90 -3.92 25.31
C MET A 89 -7.55 -4.23 26.76
N PRO A 90 -7.79 -5.46 27.24
CA PRO A 90 -7.39 -5.86 28.58
C PRO A 90 -5.88 -5.71 28.80
N GLN A 91 -5.52 -5.44 30.04
CA GLN A 91 -4.14 -5.45 30.50
C GLN A 91 -3.45 -6.77 30.10
N GLY A 92 -2.19 -6.68 29.67
CA GLY A 92 -1.41 -7.85 29.28
C GLY A 92 -1.57 -8.24 27.80
N SER A 93 -2.45 -7.59 27.05
CA SER A 93 -2.54 -7.79 25.59
C SER A 93 -1.20 -7.45 24.92
N ARG A 94 -0.79 -8.26 23.94
CA ARG A 94 0.52 -8.18 23.29
C ARG A 94 0.46 -7.89 21.79
N GLN A 95 -0.71 -8.05 21.21
CA GLN A 95 -0.93 -7.88 19.77
C GLN A 95 -2.37 -7.54 19.46
N LEU A 96 -2.60 -6.96 18.30
CA LEU A 96 -3.91 -6.81 17.69
C LEU A 96 -3.83 -7.02 16.17
N LYS A 97 -4.95 -7.37 15.56
CA LYS A 97 -5.06 -7.49 14.11
C LYS A 97 -6.13 -6.54 13.61
N LEU A 98 -5.77 -5.75 12.64
CA LEU A 98 -6.63 -4.74 12.02
C LEU A 98 -7.08 -5.20 10.65
N LEU A 99 -8.38 -5.08 10.39
CA LEU A 99 -8.99 -5.38 9.11
C LEU A 99 -9.55 -4.09 8.52
N THR A 100 -9.32 -3.91 7.24
CA THR A 100 -9.84 -2.80 6.45
C THR A 100 -10.48 -3.33 5.17
N GLN A 101 -11.32 -2.55 4.51
CA GLN A 101 -11.98 -2.99 3.27
C GLN A 101 -11.04 -3.03 2.06
N SER A 102 -9.97 -2.24 2.07
CA SER A 102 -9.14 -2.00 0.88
C SER A 102 -7.71 -2.51 0.99
N TYR A 103 -7.30 -3.01 2.16
CA TYR A 103 -5.92 -3.44 2.42
C TYR A 103 -5.92 -4.82 3.07
N LEU A 104 -4.80 -5.55 2.91
CA LEU A 104 -4.58 -6.80 3.63
C LEU A 104 -4.61 -6.58 5.15
N PRO A 105 -5.07 -7.57 5.93
CA PRO A 105 -5.04 -7.50 7.38
C PRO A 105 -3.63 -7.19 7.92
N VAL A 106 -3.56 -6.31 8.90
CA VAL A 106 -2.30 -5.94 9.56
C VAL A 106 -2.27 -6.53 10.96
N MET A 107 -1.30 -7.39 11.22
CA MET A 107 -0.98 -7.86 12.58
C MET A 107 0.05 -6.90 13.18
N VAL A 108 -0.23 -6.40 14.36
CA VAL A 108 0.66 -5.52 15.12
C VAL A 108 1.06 -6.23 16.40
N THR A 109 2.31 -6.62 16.51
CA THR A 109 2.93 -7.13 17.74
C THR A 109 3.55 -5.97 18.47
N PHE A 110 3.10 -5.67 19.67
CA PHE A 110 3.50 -4.45 20.38
C PHE A 110 4.99 -4.45 20.77
N ALA A 111 5.56 -5.63 21.00
CA ALA A 111 6.98 -5.78 21.32
C ALA A 111 7.90 -5.27 20.20
N ASP A 112 7.47 -5.34 18.94
CA ASP A 112 8.23 -4.83 17.78
C ASP A 112 8.43 -3.30 17.85
N TYR A 113 7.64 -2.62 18.70
CA TYR A 113 7.66 -1.18 18.91
C TYR A 113 8.11 -0.80 20.34
N GLY A 114 8.71 -1.74 21.06
CA GLY A 114 9.23 -1.49 22.43
C GLY A 114 8.16 -1.55 23.53
N VAL A 115 6.93 -1.99 23.24
CA VAL A 115 5.85 -2.18 24.20
C VAL A 115 5.60 -3.67 24.36
N GLU A 116 6.13 -4.29 25.41
CA GLU A 116 6.03 -5.74 25.58
C GLU A 116 4.55 -6.21 25.76
N LYS A 117 3.77 -5.43 26.50
CA LYS A 117 2.36 -5.68 26.78
C LYS A 117 1.65 -4.38 27.18
N LEU A 118 0.35 -4.32 26.97
CA LEU A 118 -0.48 -3.19 27.40
C LEU A 118 -0.66 -3.15 28.90
N GLU A 119 -0.64 -1.94 29.46
CA GLU A 119 -0.92 -1.67 30.88
C GLU A 119 -2.29 -1.01 31.07
N SER A 120 -2.98 -1.37 32.13
CA SER A 120 -4.28 -0.78 32.50
C SER A 120 -4.18 0.74 32.65
N ASN A 121 -5.26 1.45 32.29
CA ASN A 121 -5.37 2.92 32.38
C ASN A 121 -4.33 3.71 31.59
N ARG A 122 -3.64 3.09 30.63
CA ARG A 122 -2.70 3.78 29.74
C ARG A 122 -3.28 3.93 28.34
N THR A 123 -2.96 5.06 27.73
CA THR A 123 -3.30 5.33 26.33
C THR A 123 -2.07 5.08 25.46
N TYR A 124 -2.29 4.41 24.35
CA TYR A 124 -1.32 4.11 23.31
C TYR A 124 -1.81 4.68 21.99
N VAL A 125 -0.90 5.11 21.14
CA VAL A 125 -1.20 5.59 19.79
C VAL A 125 -0.54 4.66 18.78
N LEU A 126 -1.35 4.12 17.88
CA LEU A 126 -0.95 3.32 16.74
C LEU A 126 -1.21 4.12 15.47
N VAL A 127 -0.17 4.45 14.73
CA VAL A 127 -0.28 5.17 13.46
C VAL A 127 -0.10 4.20 12.31
N LEU A 128 -1.10 4.17 11.44
CA LEU A 128 -1.06 3.39 10.20
C LEU A 128 -0.97 4.33 9.01
N VAL A 129 -0.09 3.99 8.08
CA VAL A 129 0.07 4.70 6.82
C VAL A 129 -0.23 3.78 5.65
N LYS A 130 -0.76 4.38 4.59
CA LYS A 130 -0.85 3.68 3.31
C LYS A 130 0.56 3.37 2.85
N PRO A 131 0.79 2.22 2.21
CA PRO A 131 2.08 2.00 1.60
C PRO A 131 2.33 3.18 0.67
N SER A 132 3.34 3.98 0.97
CA SER A 132 3.89 4.86 -0.04
C SER A 132 4.32 3.94 -1.18
N VAL A 133 3.95 4.29 -2.40
CA VAL A 133 4.60 3.71 -3.58
C VAL A 133 6.00 4.33 -3.60
N GLN A 134 6.77 4.07 -2.56
CA GLN A 134 8.21 4.21 -2.61
C GLN A 134 8.68 2.96 -3.33
N ASN A 135 9.36 3.19 -4.42
CA ASN A 135 10.17 2.21 -5.11
C ASN A 135 10.98 1.41 -4.09
N GLU A 136 10.38 0.35 -3.51
CA GLU A 136 11.22 -0.71 -2.99
C GLU A 136 12.04 -1.18 -4.17
N PRO A 137 13.33 -1.51 -3.98
CA PRO A 137 14.06 -2.20 -5.01
C PRO A 137 13.32 -3.53 -5.22
N VAL A 138 12.45 -3.50 -6.22
CA VAL A 138 11.68 -4.66 -6.62
C VAL A 138 12.70 -5.62 -7.20
N ASP A 139 12.97 -6.69 -6.48
CA ASP A 139 13.49 -7.94 -7.06
C ASP A 139 12.34 -8.60 -7.88
N ALA A 140 11.43 -7.81 -8.38
CA ALA A 140 10.36 -8.12 -9.29
C ALA A 140 10.82 -7.65 -10.66
N GLY A 141 11.11 -8.62 -11.49
CA GLY A 141 11.57 -8.42 -12.85
C GLY A 141 10.94 -7.20 -13.52
N GLY A 142 11.75 -6.46 -14.21
CA GLY A 142 11.34 -5.28 -14.97
C GLY A 142 11.30 -5.61 -16.46
N ASN A 143 10.73 -4.68 -17.21
CA ASN A 143 10.84 -4.69 -18.65
C ASN A 143 12.07 -3.88 -19.08
N PHE A 144 12.80 -4.45 -20.00
CA PHE A 144 13.85 -3.71 -20.69
C PHE A 144 13.20 -2.78 -21.72
N TYR A 145 13.55 -1.49 -21.67
CA TYR A 145 13.16 -0.55 -22.72
C TYR A 145 14.37 -0.11 -23.53
N ALA A 146 14.13 0.25 -24.78
CA ALA A 146 15.09 0.90 -25.63
C ALA A 146 14.40 2.05 -26.39
N ILE A 147 15.00 3.23 -26.37
CA ILE A 147 14.54 4.41 -27.09
C ILE A 147 15.67 4.87 -28.01
N SER A 148 15.43 4.84 -29.31
CA SER A 148 16.35 5.42 -30.31
C SER A 148 15.84 6.78 -30.72
N VAL A 149 16.71 7.78 -30.71
CA VAL A 149 16.38 9.17 -31.03
C VAL A 149 17.18 9.72 -32.18
N LEU A 150 16.55 10.64 -32.92
CA LEU A 150 17.19 11.43 -33.94
C LEU A 150 16.74 12.90 -33.77
N PRO A 151 17.64 13.89 -33.69
CA PRO A 151 19.11 13.77 -33.73
C PRO A 151 19.69 13.04 -32.53
N LYS A 152 20.90 12.50 -32.64
CA LYS A 152 21.55 11.63 -31.66
C LYS A 152 21.94 12.33 -30.37
N ASP A 153 21.99 13.65 -30.36
CA ASP A 153 22.27 14.53 -29.23
C ASP A 153 20.98 14.93 -28.46
N ALA A 154 19.83 14.39 -28.86
CA ALA A 154 18.58 14.63 -28.14
C ALA A 154 18.67 14.11 -26.69
N LYS A 155 18.09 14.86 -25.77
CA LYS A 155 17.98 14.47 -24.36
C LYS A 155 16.70 13.65 -24.12
N VAL A 156 16.83 12.53 -23.46
CA VAL A 156 15.69 11.68 -23.10
C VAL A 156 15.49 11.70 -21.59
N THR A 157 14.26 11.94 -21.17
CA THR A 157 13.84 11.87 -19.77
C THR A 157 12.79 10.76 -19.66
N VAL A 158 12.96 9.87 -18.69
CA VAL A 158 11.98 8.81 -18.37
C VAL A 158 11.55 9.01 -16.93
N ASP A 159 10.23 9.06 -16.70
CA ASP A 159 9.60 9.35 -15.39
C ASP A 159 10.19 10.58 -14.68
N GLY A 160 10.54 11.61 -15.47
CA GLY A 160 11.15 12.85 -14.98
C GLY A 160 12.67 12.77 -14.73
N VAL A 161 13.30 11.61 -14.91
CA VAL A 161 14.74 11.41 -14.71
C VAL A 161 15.47 11.45 -16.06
N LEU A 162 16.48 12.32 -16.18
CA LEU A 162 17.33 12.40 -17.36
C LEU A 162 18.11 11.10 -17.52
N GLN A 163 18.06 10.51 -18.70
CA GLN A 163 18.75 9.27 -19.02
C GLN A 163 20.13 9.55 -19.62
N GLU A 164 21.08 8.65 -19.34
CA GLU A 164 22.36 8.63 -20.01
C GLU A 164 22.26 7.78 -21.27
N SER A 165 22.85 8.23 -22.36
CA SER A 165 22.88 7.46 -23.61
C SER A 165 23.77 6.23 -23.46
N SER A 166 23.23 5.05 -23.76
CA SER A 166 24.00 3.79 -23.74
C SER A 166 24.90 3.66 -24.99
N SER A 167 24.48 4.26 -26.07
CA SER A 167 25.25 4.40 -27.32
C SER A 167 24.69 5.59 -28.11
N ASP A 168 25.28 5.90 -29.21
CA ASP A 168 25.06 7.05 -30.08
C ASP A 168 23.56 7.26 -30.44
N GLY A 169 22.82 7.99 -29.59
CA GLY A 169 21.38 8.24 -29.71
C GLY A 169 20.48 7.11 -29.24
N GLU A 170 21.01 6.11 -28.54
CA GLU A 170 20.24 5.04 -27.94
C GLU A 170 20.24 5.13 -26.41
N TYR A 171 19.07 4.97 -25.85
CA TYR A 171 18.83 4.99 -24.41
C TYR A 171 18.12 3.70 -24.02
N SER A 172 18.66 2.99 -23.04
CA SER A 172 18.07 1.73 -22.60
C SER A 172 18.33 1.48 -21.13
N ALA A 173 17.34 0.94 -20.44
CA ALA A 173 17.47 0.50 -19.07
C ALA A 173 16.36 -0.51 -18.71
N MET A 174 16.45 -1.08 -17.51
CA MET A 174 15.38 -1.85 -16.90
C MET A 174 14.49 -0.91 -16.09
N LEU A 175 13.17 -1.03 -16.25
CA LEU A 175 12.18 -0.34 -15.44
C LEU A 175 11.25 -1.36 -14.79
N PRO A 176 10.72 -1.10 -13.60
CA PRO A 176 9.69 -1.93 -12.98
C PRO A 176 8.51 -2.12 -13.93
N TYR A 177 7.68 -3.15 -13.70
CA TYR A 177 6.44 -3.28 -14.46
C TYR A 177 5.51 -2.11 -14.16
N GLY A 178 4.96 -1.49 -15.20
CA GLY A 178 4.04 -0.36 -15.06
C GLY A 178 3.95 0.47 -16.33
N THR A 179 3.23 1.57 -16.22
CA THR A 179 3.20 2.58 -17.28
C THR A 179 4.23 3.66 -16.97
N HIS A 180 5.14 3.88 -17.89
CA HIS A 180 6.22 4.85 -17.78
C HIS A 180 6.01 5.99 -18.77
N THR A 181 6.47 7.18 -18.40
CA THR A 181 6.40 8.37 -19.25
C THR A 181 7.76 8.69 -19.82
N TYR A 182 7.80 9.21 -21.05
CA TYR A 182 9.02 9.70 -21.63
C TYR A 182 8.87 11.11 -22.20
N LYS A 183 9.96 11.85 -22.25
CA LYS A 183 10.09 13.13 -22.94
C LYS A 183 11.42 13.17 -23.68
N VAL A 184 11.39 13.61 -24.95
CA VAL A 184 12.57 13.77 -25.83
C VAL A 184 12.68 15.23 -26.23
N GLU A 185 13.84 15.82 -26.03
CA GLU A 185 14.12 17.22 -26.34
C GLU A 185 15.44 17.34 -27.13
N ALA A 186 15.42 18.10 -28.23
CA ALA A 186 16.60 18.44 -29.02
C ALA A 186 16.56 19.90 -29.45
N GLY A 187 17.72 20.51 -29.59
CA GLY A 187 17.83 21.90 -30.02
C GLY A 187 17.28 22.10 -31.44
N GLY A 188 16.35 23.05 -31.59
CA GLY A 188 15.71 23.34 -32.88
C GLY A 188 14.55 22.42 -33.27
N TYR A 189 14.14 21.49 -32.39
CA TYR A 189 13.03 20.56 -32.62
C TYR A 189 11.92 20.74 -31.57
N ILE A 190 10.70 20.35 -31.96
CA ILE A 190 9.57 20.31 -31.03
C ILE A 190 9.76 19.11 -30.13
N SER A 191 9.66 19.32 -28.81
CA SER A 191 9.74 18.24 -27.82
C SER A 191 8.62 17.24 -28.03
N LYS A 192 8.92 15.94 -27.84
CA LYS A 192 7.96 14.84 -27.95
C LYS A 192 7.87 14.14 -26.59
N SER A 193 6.65 13.86 -26.14
CA SER A 193 6.38 13.09 -24.92
C SER A 193 5.30 12.05 -25.16
N GLY A 194 5.29 11.02 -24.32
CA GLY A 194 4.32 9.94 -24.37
C GLY A 194 4.48 8.99 -23.20
N SER A 195 3.81 7.84 -23.31
CA SER A 195 3.92 6.74 -22.33
C SER A 195 4.10 5.40 -23.03
N PHE A 196 4.65 4.43 -22.32
CA PHE A 196 4.85 3.05 -22.79
C PHE A 196 4.70 2.06 -21.65
#